data_6165f0a7694c5e39e7c5e0e6cda824ba
#
_entry.id   6165f0a7694c5e39e7c5e0e6cda824ba
#
_cell.length_a   1.000
_cell.length_b   1.000
_cell.length_c   1.000
_cell.angle_alpha   90.00
_cell.angle_beta   90.00
_cell.angle_gamma   90.00
#
_symmetry.space_group_name_H-M   'P 1'
#
loop_
_entity.id
_entity.type
_entity.pdbx_description
1 polymer ?
#
loop_
_entity_poly.entity_id
_entity_poly.type
_entity_poly.pdbx_seq_one_letter_code
_entity_poly.pdbx_strand_id
1 'polypeptide(L)'
;MYYIHPNAKIGKNVTIEPFAVIYDDVEIGDDCWIGPHVTIFPGARIGKNCKIFPSASIAAVPQDLKFEGEYTTAEIGDNNIIREFVTINRGTNANKRTVIGNNNLIMAYAHVAHD
;
A
#
# COMPACT_ATOMS: atom_id res chain seq x y z
N MET A 1 -6.66 8.01 16.73
CA MET A 1 -5.20 7.99 16.81
C MET A 1 -4.64 7.16 15.67
N TYR A 2 -3.59 7.63 15.03
CA TYR A 2 -2.91 6.92 13.96
C TYR A 2 -1.40 7.16 14.09
N TYR A 3 -0.60 6.38 13.37
CA TYR A 3 0.84 6.59 13.31
C TYR A 3 1.26 6.85 11.87
N ILE A 4 1.94 7.96 11.65
CA ILE A 4 2.52 8.30 10.35
C ILE A 4 4.00 8.62 10.55
N HIS A 5 4.88 7.86 9.92
CA HIS A 5 6.30 8.12 10.01
C HIS A 5 6.62 9.49 9.40
N PRO A 6 7.49 10.30 10.01
CA PRO A 6 7.81 11.63 9.49
C PRO A 6 8.34 11.66 8.06
N ASN A 7 8.96 10.58 7.59
CA ASN A 7 9.51 10.50 6.24
C ASN A 7 8.50 10.03 5.20
N ALA A 8 7.27 9.70 5.59
CA ALA A 8 6.23 9.38 4.63
C ALA A 8 5.83 10.65 3.86
N LYS A 9 5.62 10.50 2.55
CA LYS A 9 5.20 11.62 1.69
C LYS A 9 3.71 11.50 1.43
N ILE A 10 2.95 12.39 2.04
CA ILE A 10 1.49 12.37 1.98
C ILE A 10 1.03 13.55 1.13
N GLY A 11 0.22 13.28 0.12
CA GLY A 11 -0.30 14.31 -0.77
C GLY A 11 -1.36 15.19 -0.12
N LYS A 12 -2.05 15.99 -0.93
CA LYS A 12 -3.08 16.92 -0.48
C LYS A 12 -4.41 16.19 -0.30
N ASN A 13 -5.20 16.64 0.67
CA ASN A 13 -6.55 16.13 0.92
C ASN A 13 -6.61 14.63 1.20
N VAL A 14 -5.56 14.09 1.78
CA VAL A 14 -5.54 12.68 2.18
C VAL A 14 -6.19 12.57 3.53
N THR A 15 -7.19 11.69 3.63
CA THR A 15 -7.85 11.37 4.89
C THR A 15 -7.28 10.08 5.43
N ILE A 16 -6.79 10.12 6.67
CA ILE A 16 -6.23 8.94 7.34
C ILE A 16 -7.06 8.69 8.58
N GLU A 17 -7.74 7.55 8.61
CA GLU A 17 -8.63 7.20 9.70
C GLU A 17 -7.87 6.67 10.92
N PRO A 18 -8.52 6.60 12.11
CA PRO A 18 -7.86 6.14 13.32
C PRO A 18 -7.26 4.74 13.18
N PHE A 19 -6.16 4.54 13.87
CA PHE A 19 -5.44 3.26 13.98
C PHE A 19 -4.76 2.81 12.68
N ALA A 20 -4.71 3.66 11.65
CA ALA A 20 -3.86 3.39 10.50
C ALA A 20 -2.38 3.54 10.89
N VAL A 21 -1.52 2.74 10.25
CA VAL A 21 -0.07 2.79 10.47
C VAL A 21 0.61 2.99 9.11
N ILE A 22 1.38 4.06 8.99
CA ILE A 22 2.11 4.38 7.76
C ILE A 22 3.59 4.49 8.10
N TYR A 23 4.38 3.61 7.51
CA TYR A 23 5.82 3.55 7.77
C TYR A 23 6.58 4.57 6.91
N ASP A 24 7.90 4.56 7.06
CA ASP A 24 8.79 5.35 6.21
C ASP A 24 8.81 4.80 4.78
N ASP A 25 9.42 5.52 3.86
CA ASP A 25 9.51 5.14 2.45
C ASP A 25 8.14 4.83 1.83
N VAL A 26 7.14 5.62 2.18
CA VAL A 26 5.76 5.53 1.66
C VAL A 26 5.43 6.82 0.95
N GLU A 27 4.80 6.70 -0.24
CA GLU A 27 4.26 7.86 -0.96
C GLU A 27 2.78 7.62 -1.25
N ILE A 28 1.96 8.58 -0.85
CA ILE A 28 0.51 8.53 -1.05
C ILE A 28 0.10 9.78 -1.83
N GLY A 29 -0.53 9.57 -2.98
CA GLY A 29 -0.99 10.65 -3.84
C GLY A 29 -2.18 11.40 -3.27
N ASP A 30 -2.59 12.45 -3.98
CA ASP A 30 -3.65 13.34 -3.53
C ASP A 30 -5.01 12.65 -3.46
N ASP A 31 -5.87 13.15 -2.60
CA ASP A 31 -7.28 12.77 -2.52
C ASP A 31 -7.53 11.31 -2.16
N CYS A 32 -6.59 10.66 -1.51
CA CYS A 32 -6.75 9.28 -1.06
C CYS A 32 -7.51 9.22 0.27
N TRP A 33 -8.19 8.11 0.47
CA TRP A 33 -8.81 7.77 1.76
C TRP A 33 -8.18 6.49 2.29
N ILE A 34 -7.59 6.58 3.48
CA ILE A 34 -6.94 5.45 4.14
C ILE A 34 -7.79 5.08 5.34
N GLY A 35 -8.42 3.92 5.27
CA GLY A 35 -9.34 3.46 6.29
C GLY A 35 -8.67 3.07 7.60
N PRO A 36 -9.48 2.82 8.64
CA PRO A 36 -8.94 2.43 9.94
C PRO A 36 -8.24 1.07 9.86
N HIS A 37 -7.22 0.92 10.70
CA HIS A 37 -6.44 -0.32 10.79
C HIS A 37 -5.73 -0.73 9.49
N VAL A 38 -5.59 0.18 8.53
CA VAL A 38 -4.77 -0.08 7.35
C VAL A 38 -3.30 0.04 7.75
N THR A 39 -2.47 -0.88 7.26
CA THR A 39 -1.03 -0.82 7.45
C THR A 39 -0.36 -0.66 6.10
N ILE A 40 0.45 0.40 5.96
CA ILE A 40 1.19 0.68 4.73
C ILE A 40 2.68 0.60 5.05
N PHE A 41 3.33 -0.41 4.49
CA PHE A 41 4.73 -0.72 4.78
C PHE A 41 5.69 0.03 3.85
N PRO A 42 6.98 0.07 4.20
CA PRO A 42 7.98 0.72 3.36
C PRO A 42 8.00 0.14 1.94
N GLY A 43 8.14 1.01 0.96
CA GLY A 43 8.15 0.64 -0.45
C GLY A 43 6.81 0.87 -1.15
N ALA A 44 5.78 1.31 -0.44
CA ALA A 44 4.48 1.59 -1.05
C ALA A 44 4.51 2.89 -1.86
N ARG A 45 3.96 2.83 -3.07
CA ARG A 45 3.77 4.00 -3.94
C ARG A 45 2.31 3.98 -4.38
N ILE A 46 1.50 4.83 -3.77
CA ILE A 46 0.05 4.85 -3.99
C ILE A 46 -0.29 6.10 -4.78
N GLY A 47 -0.97 5.93 -5.89
CA GLY A 47 -1.38 7.02 -6.76
C GLY A 47 -2.52 7.85 -6.17
N LYS A 48 -3.15 8.65 -7.03
CA LYS A 48 -4.18 9.60 -6.61
C LYS A 48 -5.54 8.95 -6.49
N ASN A 49 -6.37 9.51 -5.62
CA ASN A 49 -7.78 9.16 -5.51
C ASN A 49 -8.03 7.66 -5.27
N CYS A 50 -7.18 7.04 -4.48
CA CYS A 50 -7.35 5.66 -4.06
C CYS A 50 -8.12 5.58 -2.75
N LYS A 51 -8.88 4.51 -2.58
CA LYS A 51 -9.61 4.23 -1.33
C LYS A 51 -9.15 2.87 -0.82
N ILE A 52 -8.60 2.87 0.38
CA ILE A 52 -8.07 1.66 1.00
C ILE A 52 -8.89 1.37 2.25
N PHE A 53 -9.61 0.26 2.21
CA PHE A 53 -10.58 -0.11 3.24
C PHE A 53 -9.95 -0.79 4.44
N PRO A 54 -10.68 -0.90 5.55
CA PRO A 54 -10.09 -1.33 6.82
C PRO A 54 -9.31 -2.62 6.76
N SER A 55 -8.22 -2.64 7.48
CA SER A 55 -7.38 -3.82 7.71
C SER A 55 -6.66 -4.34 6.46
N ALA A 56 -6.60 -3.57 5.38
CA ALA A 56 -5.75 -3.92 4.25
C ALA A 56 -4.28 -3.75 4.63
N SER A 57 -3.42 -4.56 4.03
CA SER A 57 -1.97 -4.54 4.23
C SER A 57 -1.29 -4.27 2.88
N ILE A 58 -0.58 -3.15 2.80
CA ILE A 58 0.04 -2.69 1.55
C ILE A 58 1.55 -2.74 1.67
N ALA A 59 2.21 -3.37 0.70
CA ALA A 59 3.66 -3.44 0.57
C ALA A 59 4.35 -4.26 1.66
N ALA A 60 3.67 -5.22 2.25
CA ALA A 60 4.32 -6.14 3.18
C ALA A 60 5.43 -6.94 2.46
N VAL A 61 6.33 -7.48 3.25
CA VAL A 61 7.42 -8.31 2.76
C VAL A 61 6.85 -9.49 1.96
N PRO A 62 7.43 -9.82 0.80
CA PRO A 62 6.95 -10.94 -0.01
C PRO A 62 6.95 -12.26 0.76
N GLN A 63 5.94 -13.08 0.48
CA GLN A 63 5.86 -14.43 1.01
C GLN A 63 6.66 -15.38 0.11
N ASP A 64 7.97 -15.15 0.08
CA ASP A 64 8.89 -15.91 -0.76
C ASP A 64 10.14 -16.22 0.05
N LEU A 65 10.48 -17.48 0.18
CA LEU A 65 11.64 -17.91 0.94
C LEU A 65 12.95 -17.39 0.37
N LYS A 66 12.96 -17.00 -0.90
CA LYS A 66 14.15 -16.44 -1.55
C LYS A 66 14.36 -14.96 -1.25
N PHE A 67 13.37 -14.30 -0.63
CA PHE A 67 13.48 -12.88 -0.34
C PHE A 67 14.49 -12.64 0.78
N GLU A 68 15.46 -11.78 0.55
CA GLU A 68 16.56 -11.52 1.46
C GLU A 68 16.59 -10.07 1.96
N GLY A 69 15.45 -9.39 1.94
CA GLY A 69 15.36 -8.00 2.44
C GLY A 69 15.80 -6.95 1.44
N GLU A 70 15.89 -7.27 0.15
CA GLU A 70 16.28 -6.32 -0.88
C GLU A 70 15.26 -5.17 -1.00
N TYR A 71 15.72 -4.02 -1.47
CA TYR A 71 14.86 -2.86 -1.67
C TYR A 71 13.94 -3.10 -2.86
N THR A 72 12.66 -3.15 -2.61
CA THR A 72 11.63 -3.33 -3.63
C THR A 72 10.41 -2.46 -3.32
N THR A 73 9.50 -2.33 -4.29
CA THR A 73 8.32 -1.49 -4.14
C THR A 73 7.02 -2.25 -4.45
N ALA A 74 5.92 -1.67 -3.99
CA ALA A 74 4.58 -1.99 -4.44
C ALA A 74 3.98 -0.70 -5.00
N GLU A 75 3.75 -0.67 -6.31
CA GLU A 75 3.31 0.53 -7.02
C GLU A 75 1.86 0.38 -7.43
N ILE A 76 1.01 1.26 -6.89
CA ILE A 76 -0.43 1.24 -7.11
C ILE A 76 -0.79 2.52 -7.84
N GLY A 77 -1.42 2.38 -9.00
CA GLY A 77 -1.82 3.52 -9.82
C GLY A 77 -2.98 4.30 -9.23
N ASP A 78 -3.65 5.08 -10.08
CA ASP A 78 -4.70 6.00 -9.64
C ASP A 78 -6.07 5.35 -9.63
N ASN A 79 -6.98 5.90 -8.82
CA ASN A 79 -8.40 5.56 -8.79
C ASN A 79 -8.67 4.08 -8.47
N ASN A 80 -7.86 3.48 -7.64
CA ASN A 80 -8.07 2.10 -7.21
C ASN A 80 -8.88 2.06 -5.93
N ILE A 81 -9.75 1.06 -5.82
CA ILE A 81 -10.48 0.75 -4.58
C ILE A 81 -9.95 -0.59 -4.08
N ILE A 82 -9.39 -0.56 -2.89
CA ILE A 82 -8.80 -1.75 -2.25
C ILE A 82 -9.64 -2.06 -1.03
N ARG A 83 -10.36 -3.18 -1.06
CA ARG A 83 -11.32 -3.52 -0.02
C ARG A 83 -10.66 -4.16 1.20
N GLU A 84 -11.49 -4.53 2.15
CA GLU A 84 -11.07 -5.00 3.47
C GLU A 84 -10.18 -6.25 3.38
N PHE A 85 -9.16 -6.28 4.21
CA PHE A 85 -8.27 -7.43 4.38
C PHE A 85 -7.53 -7.84 3.11
N VAL A 86 -7.47 -6.98 2.11
CA VAL A 86 -6.61 -7.21 0.95
C VAL A 86 -5.15 -7.15 1.38
N THR A 87 -4.33 -8.02 0.84
CA THR A 87 -2.89 -7.99 1.04
C THR A 87 -2.20 -7.78 -0.30
N ILE A 88 -1.28 -6.82 -0.34
CA ILE A 88 -0.46 -6.53 -1.52
C ILE A 88 0.98 -6.54 -1.06
N ASN A 89 1.77 -7.51 -1.51
CA ASN A 89 3.17 -7.59 -1.13
C ASN A 89 4.03 -6.80 -2.11
N ARG A 90 5.16 -6.26 -1.61
CA ARG A 90 6.12 -5.59 -2.47
C ARG A 90 6.90 -6.61 -3.29
N GLY A 91 7.65 -6.16 -4.30
CA GLY A 91 8.35 -7.02 -5.22
C GLY A 91 9.51 -7.79 -4.60
N THR A 92 10.01 -8.76 -5.35
CA THR A 92 11.23 -9.48 -5.02
C THR A 92 12.37 -8.99 -5.91
N ASN A 93 13.54 -9.62 -5.82
CA ASN A 93 14.67 -9.27 -6.67
C ASN A 93 14.43 -9.56 -8.16
N ALA A 94 13.45 -10.41 -8.48
CA ALA A 94 13.12 -10.75 -9.87
C ALA A 94 12.67 -9.53 -10.68
N ASN A 95 11.69 -8.77 -10.19
CA ASN A 95 11.18 -7.55 -10.84
C ASN A 95 11.43 -6.29 -10.03
N LYS A 96 11.76 -6.41 -8.77
CA LYS A 96 11.96 -5.32 -7.81
C LYS A 96 10.70 -4.51 -7.52
N ARG A 97 9.55 -4.86 -8.09
CA ARG A 97 8.29 -4.18 -7.83
C ARG A 97 7.09 -5.06 -8.12
N THR A 98 6.02 -4.80 -7.39
CA THR A 98 4.67 -5.28 -7.69
C THR A 98 3.91 -4.07 -8.24
N VAL A 99 3.20 -4.24 -9.36
CA VAL A 99 2.51 -3.12 -10.01
C VAL A 99 1.04 -3.43 -10.16
N ILE A 100 0.22 -2.48 -9.72
CA ILE A 100 -1.23 -2.47 -9.95
C ILE A 100 -1.55 -1.23 -10.76
N GLY A 101 -2.24 -1.40 -11.87
CA GLY A 101 -2.61 -0.29 -12.74
C GLY A 101 -3.67 0.63 -12.13
N ASN A 102 -4.45 1.29 -12.99
CA ASN A 102 -5.44 2.26 -12.56
C ASN A 102 -6.85 1.68 -12.63
N ASN A 103 -7.78 2.31 -11.90
CA ASN A 103 -9.22 2.05 -11.99
C ASN A 103 -9.61 0.61 -11.66
N ASN A 104 -8.94 -0.01 -10.71
CA ASN A 104 -9.25 -1.38 -10.29
C ASN A 104 -10.10 -1.40 -9.02
N LEU A 105 -10.93 -2.42 -8.91
CA LEU A 105 -11.57 -2.79 -7.65
C LEU A 105 -10.99 -4.12 -7.21
N ILE A 106 -10.25 -4.09 -6.12
CA ILE A 106 -9.66 -5.29 -5.53
C ILE A 106 -10.56 -5.72 -4.38
N MET A 107 -11.17 -6.88 -4.55
CA MET A 107 -12.20 -7.37 -3.62
C MET A 107 -11.61 -7.78 -2.28
N ALA A 108 -12.47 -7.80 -1.27
CA ALA A 108 -12.07 -8.17 0.08
C ALA A 108 -11.37 -9.54 0.10
N TYR A 109 -10.34 -9.65 0.95
CA TYR A 109 -9.50 -10.83 1.14
C TYR A 109 -8.67 -11.23 -0.08
N ALA A 110 -8.70 -10.49 -1.17
CA ALA A 110 -7.83 -10.78 -2.31
C ALA A 110 -6.36 -10.63 -1.92
N HIS A 111 -5.50 -11.39 -2.56
CA HIS A 111 -4.06 -11.30 -2.35
C HIS A 111 -3.37 -11.01 -3.68
N VAL A 112 -2.58 -9.94 -3.70
CA VAL A 112 -1.71 -9.62 -4.83
C VAL A 112 -0.30 -10.02 -4.43
N ALA A 113 0.19 -11.08 -5.04
CA ALA A 113 1.52 -11.61 -4.75
C ALA A 113 2.61 -10.66 -5.28
N HIS A 114 3.83 -10.91 -4.84
CA HIS A 114 4.98 -10.13 -5.26
C HIS A 114 5.23 -10.22 -6.77
N ASP A 115 5.84 -9.15 -7.29
CA ASP A 115 6.18 -9.03 -8.71
C ASP A 115 4.95 -9.11 -9.61
#